data_a91cb602433296ea196ab61e83a733fc
#
_entry.id   a91cb602433296ea196ab61e83a733fc
#
_cell.length_a   1.000
_cell.length_b   1.000
_cell.length_c   1.000
_cell.angle_alpha   90.00
_cell.angle_beta   90.00
_cell.angle_gamma   90.00
#
_symmetry.space_group_name_H-M   'P 1'
#
loop_
_entity.id
_entity.type
_entity.pdbx_description
1 polymer ?
#
loop_
_entity_poly.entity_id
_entity_poly.type
_entity_poly.pdbx_seq_one_letter_code
_entity_poly.pdbx_strand_id
1 'polypeptide(L)'
;WMGPLKLATDVLVVACPCALGLATPTAVLVATSLGARNGVLLRGGDVLETIAGVDAVVLDKTGTITRGKPKLKSVYATSGDDDWNILSVAAAVEATTTHPLAKAVARAADLRFETTDNLTPVPRASASETEPGRGVSATVNGERVFVGAPSWVDEKVRGVGPSSDSFEEAWAESETCSLVAVGVEGRGVMGMLTVTDEIREDAAATVQRLKESGITVHILSGDRQAVVTAVAGELGLGADSVALGGMLPGDKANEIEKLRAKGLKVAMVGDGINDAPALVTADVGIAMSRGMEATGNAAGVILLNDAISQVADSVQLGKNALGKIRQNLGWALAYNAVGIPLAAGVLLPEYGFTLNPSAAGAMMAASSVAVVTNSLLLRGPDAWAAFTTASPSAERIAQKLTDSALDPPTPTR
;
A
#
# COMPACT_ATOMS: atom_id res chain seq x y z
N TRP A 1 -24.16 61.47 12.61
CA TRP A 1 -24.71 60.16 12.28
C TRP A 1 -23.93 59.41 11.16
N MET A 2 -23.28 60.09 10.20
CA MET A 2 -22.53 59.43 9.13
C MET A 2 -21.24 58.75 9.64
N GLY A 3 -20.55 59.24 10.64
CA GLY A 3 -19.31 58.66 11.17
C GLY A 3 -19.48 57.28 11.78
N PRO A 4 -20.40 57.09 12.74
CA PRO A 4 -20.67 55.76 13.33
C PRO A 4 -21.16 54.70 12.31
N LEU A 5 -22.01 55.11 11.35
CA LEU A 5 -22.49 54.22 10.30
C LEU A 5 -21.39 53.76 9.38
N LYS A 6 -20.44 54.68 9.02
CA LYS A 6 -19.27 54.35 8.22
C LYS A 6 -18.37 53.33 8.93
N LEU A 7 -18.04 53.58 10.22
CA LEU A 7 -17.22 52.61 11.00
C LEU A 7 -17.89 51.27 11.12
N ALA A 8 -19.22 51.23 11.35
CA ALA A 8 -19.94 49.97 11.37
C ALA A 8 -19.90 49.20 10.03
N THR A 9 -20.00 49.92 8.90
CA THR A 9 -19.87 49.36 7.59
C THR A 9 -18.46 48.84 7.32
N ASP A 10 -17.43 49.57 7.71
CA ASP A 10 -16.03 49.16 7.55
C ASP A 10 -15.70 47.92 8.36
N VAL A 11 -16.21 47.81 9.59
CA VAL A 11 -16.10 46.60 10.44
C VAL A 11 -16.82 45.42 9.81
N LEU A 12 -18.05 45.59 9.31
CA LEU A 12 -18.79 44.49 8.67
C LEU A 12 -18.05 43.95 7.41
N VAL A 13 -17.45 44.81 6.63
CA VAL A 13 -16.66 44.41 5.44
C VAL A 13 -15.40 43.66 5.84
N VAL A 14 -14.63 44.19 6.81
CA VAL A 14 -13.35 43.54 7.25
C VAL A 14 -13.60 42.23 7.99
N ALA A 15 -14.69 42.14 8.77
CA ALA A 15 -15.03 40.94 9.54
C ALA A 15 -15.51 39.76 8.67
N CYS A 16 -15.60 39.95 7.34
CA CYS A 16 -15.94 38.84 6.44
C CYS A 16 -14.93 37.67 6.60
N PRO A 17 -15.38 36.44 6.91
CA PRO A 17 -14.48 35.30 7.08
C PRO A 17 -14.11 34.62 5.75
N CYS A 18 -14.02 35.38 4.64
CA CYS A 18 -13.83 34.84 3.30
C CYS A 18 -12.53 34.04 3.17
N ALA A 19 -11.42 34.55 3.72
CA ALA A 19 -10.14 33.85 3.74
C ALA A 19 -10.19 32.59 4.61
N LEU A 20 -10.89 32.62 5.74
CA LEU A 20 -11.09 31.47 6.61
C LEU A 20 -11.87 30.36 5.90
N GLY A 21 -12.94 30.72 5.17
CA GLY A 21 -13.74 29.77 4.40
C GLY A 21 -12.98 29.12 3.25
N LEU A 22 -11.92 29.76 2.71
CA LEU A 22 -11.08 29.23 1.65
C LEU A 22 -9.85 28.44 2.16
N ALA A 23 -9.46 28.63 3.41
CA ALA A 23 -8.20 28.12 3.97
C ALA A 23 -8.05 26.59 3.85
N THR A 24 -9.06 25.85 4.24
CA THR A 24 -9.08 24.37 4.21
C THR A 24 -9.40 23.84 2.81
N PRO A 25 -10.49 24.24 2.12
CA PRO A 25 -10.86 23.64 0.84
C PRO A 25 -9.79 23.80 -0.25
N THR A 26 -9.13 24.95 -0.33
CA THR A 26 -8.09 25.17 -1.34
C THR A 26 -6.85 24.32 -1.10
N ALA A 27 -6.41 24.18 0.14
CA ALA A 27 -5.28 23.32 0.48
C ALA A 27 -5.58 21.84 0.23
N VAL A 28 -6.78 21.36 0.61
CA VAL A 28 -7.25 20.01 0.34
C VAL A 28 -7.32 19.73 -1.15
N LEU A 29 -7.91 20.62 -1.95
CA LEU A 29 -8.01 20.47 -3.41
C LEU A 29 -6.63 20.40 -4.07
N VAL A 30 -5.70 21.24 -3.66
CA VAL A 30 -4.33 21.25 -4.20
C VAL A 30 -3.60 19.96 -3.80
N ALA A 31 -3.70 19.54 -2.53
CA ALA A 31 -3.04 18.32 -2.05
C ALA A 31 -3.59 17.06 -2.73
N THR A 32 -4.92 16.90 -2.82
CA THR A 32 -5.53 15.72 -3.47
C THR A 32 -5.22 15.68 -4.97
N SER A 33 -5.22 16.84 -5.66
CA SER A 33 -4.79 16.94 -7.05
C SER A 33 -3.32 16.58 -7.25
N LEU A 34 -2.44 17.01 -6.33
CA LEU A 34 -1.02 16.66 -6.35
C LEU A 34 -0.82 15.17 -6.10
N GLY A 35 -1.50 14.60 -5.11
CA GLY A 35 -1.50 13.17 -4.82
C GLY A 35 -1.91 12.34 -6.04
N ALA A 36 -3.04 12.69 -6.67
CA ALA A 36 -3.56 11.98 -7.83
C ALA A 36 -2.58 11.98 -9.02
N ARG A 37 -1.92 13.11 -9.29
CA ARG A 37 -0.87 13.21 -10.34
C ARG A 37 0.32 12.28 -10.08
N ASN A 38 0.59 11.99 -8.83
CA ASN A 38 1.70 11.12 -8.41
C ASN A 38 1.24 9.70 -8.05
N GLY A 39 0.02 9.35 -8.44
CA GLY A 39 -0.51 8.01 -8.24
C GLY A 39 -0.98 7.70 -6.82
N VAL A 40 -1.29 8.71 -6.03
CA VAL A 40 -1.90 8.57 -4.69
C VAL A 40 -3.30 9.17 -4.71
N LEU A 41 -4.32 8.35 -4.66
CA LEU A 41 -5.72 8.80 -4.58
C LEU A 41 -6.17 8.88 -3.13
N LEU A 42 -6.57 10.09 -2.70
CA LEU A 42 -7.09 10.37 -1.35
C LEU A 42 -8.60 10.63 -1.46
N ARG A 43 -9.40 9.96 -0.64
CA ARG A 43 -10.87 10.00 -0.71
C ARG A 43 -11.52 11.16 0.05
N GLY A 44 -10.79 12.19 0.36
CA GLY A 44 -11.35 13.37 1.00
C GLY A 44 -10.37 14.08 1.91
N GLY A 45 -10.83 15.20 2.49
CA GLY A 45 -10.02 16.01 3.39
C GLY A 45 -9.85 15.37 4.78
N ASP A 46 -10.82 14.58 5.22
CA ASP A 46 -10.81 13.81 6.46
C ASP A 46 -9.72 12.73 6.44
N VAL A 47 -9.59 12.01 5.31
CA VAL A 47 -8.50 11.04 5.10
C VAL A 47 -7.14 11.75 5.10
N LEU A 48 -7.05 12.92 4.45
CA LEU A 48 -5.82 13.72 4.40
C LEU A 48 -5.40 14.19 5.80
N GLU A 49 -6.33 14.56 6.64
CA GLU A 49 -6.10 14.95 8.03
C GLU A 49 -5.67 13.75 8.88
N THR A 50 -6.36 12.63 8.73
CA THR A 50 -6.08 11.42 9.50
C THR A 50 -4.71 10.85 9.18
N ILE A 51 -4.35 10.76 7.90
CA ILE A 51 -3.04 10.22 7.47
C ILE A 51 -1.88 11.11 7.92
N ALA A 52 -2.08 12.42 8.03
CA ALA A 52 -1.08 13.35 8.55
C ALA A 52 -0.71 13.08 10.01
N GLY A 53 -1.63 12.50 10.78
CA GLY A 53 -1.48 12.22 12.20
C GLY A 53 -1.25 10.74 12.53
N VAL A 54 -0.87 9.92 11.55
CA VAL A 54 -0.59 8.49 11.77
C VAL A 54 0.66 8.30 12.62
N ASP A 55 0.54 7.47 13.66
CA ASP A 55 1.62 7.10 14.60
C ASP A 55 2.22 5.72 14.28
N ALA A 56 1.39 4.84 13.70
CA ALA A 56 1.77 3.48 13.36
C ALA A 56 1.29 3.07 11.96
N VAL A 57 2.15 2.42 11.18
CA VAL A 57 1.82 1.82 9.89
C VAL A 57 1.91 0.30 10.03
N VAL A 58 0.83 -0.39 9.73
CA VAL A 58 0.75 -1.85 9.66
C VAL A 58 0.81 -2.26 8.20
N LEU A 59 1.78 -3.08 7.84
CA LEU A 59 1.97 -3.58 6.49
C LEU A 59 1.55 -5.06 6.42
N ASP A 60 0.70 -5.41 5.48
CA ASP A 60 0.60 -6.80 5.06
C ASP A 60 1.88 -7.23 4.35
N LYS A 61 2.22 -8.53 4.37
CA LYS A 61 3.40 -9.03 3.68
C LYS A 61 3.11 -9.25 2.20
N THR A 62 2.16 -10.11 1.90
CA THR A 62 1.95 -10.66 0.56
C THR A 62 1.28 -9.66 -0.39
N GLY A 63 1.94 -9.30 -1.48
CA GLY A 63 1.42 -8.30 -2.43
C GLY A 63 1.57 -6.85 -1.97
N THR A 64 2.00 -6.60 -0.72
CA THR A 64 2.27 -5.28 -0.15
C THR A 64 3.77 -5.05 0.04
N ILE A 65 4.41 -5.72 1.01
CA ILE A 65 5.89 -5.70 1.17
C ILE A 65 6.55 -6.45 0.03
N THR A 66 5.93 -7.56 -0.41
CA THR A 66 6.38 -8.35 -1.53
C THR A 66 5.65 -7.98 -2.82
N ARG A 67 6.17 -8.45 -3.95
CA ARG A 67 5.56 -8.18 -5.27
C ARG A 67 4.26 -8.93 -5.52
N GLY A 68 3.88 -9.91 -4.66
CA GLY A 68 2.73 -10.80 -4.87
C GLY A 68 2.84 -11.62 -6.15
N LYS A 69 4.08 -11.91 -6.57
CA LYS A 69 4.43 -12.73 -7.73
C LYS A 69 5.43 -13.79 -7.28
N PRO A 70 4.96 -14.83 -6.61
CA PRO A 70 5.84 -15.89 -6.15
C PRO A 70 6.61 -16.49 -7.32
N LYS A 71 7.85 -16.88 -7.06
CA LYS A 71 8.76 -17.55 -8.00
C LYS A 71 9.30 -18.81 -7.37
N LEU A 72 9.47 -19.84 -8.20
CA LEU A 72 10.22 -21.02 -7.79
C LEU A 72 11.67 -20.61 -7.50
N LYS A 73 12.18 -20.99 -6.33
CA LYS A 73 13.58 -20.75 -5.93
C LYS A 73 14.44 -21.98 -6.15
N SER A 74 14.03 -23.12 -5.57
CA SER A 74 14.79 -24.37 -5.67
C SER A 74 13.85 -25.57 -5.82
N VAL A 75 14.38 -26.65 -6.38
CA VAL A 75 13.76 -27.97 -6.48
C VAL A 75 14.66 -28.96 -5.76
N TYR A 76 14.12 -29.75 -4.90
CA TYR A 76 14.82 -30.79 -4.15
C TYR A 76 14.17 -32.13 -4.48
N ALA A 77 14.89 -33.00 -5.19
CA ALA A 77 14.44 -34.35 -5.53
C ALA A 77 14.97 -35.38 -4.51
N THR A 78 14.21 -36.47 -4.29
CA THR A 78 14.73 -37.63 -3.57
C THR A 78 15.75 -38.38 -4.40
N SER A 79 16.59 -39.18 -3.74
CA SER A 79 17.60 -40.02 -4.40
C SER A 79 16.94 -40.95 -5.45
N GLY A 80 17.22 -40.67 -6.73
CA GLY A 80 16.69 -41.46 -7.86
C GLY A 80 15.71 -40.71 -8.77
N ASP A 81 15.22 -39.55 -8.38
CA ASP A 81 14.38 -38.68 -9.20
C ASP A 81 15.20 -37.46 -9.71
N ASP A 82 14.82 -36.96 -10.88
CA ASP A 82 15.42 -35.77 -11.48
C ASP A 82 14.57 -34.52 -11.13
N ASP A 83 15.23 -33.40 -10.90
CA ASP A 83 14.58 -32.09 -10.62
C ASP A 83 13.53 -31.73 -11.66
N TRP A 84 13.78 -32.07 -12.94
CA TRP A 84 12.82 -31.81 -14.00
C TRP A 84 11.56 -32.67 -13.85
N ASN A 85 11.74 -33.96 -13.51
CA ASN A 85 10.60 -34.86 -13.28
C ASN A 85 9.71 -34.31 -12.17
N ILE A 86 10.28 -33.93 -11.02
CA ILE A 86 9.55 -33.34 -9.91
C ILE A 86 8.81 -32.06 -10.33
N LEU A 87 9.53 -31.14 -10.98
CA LEU A 87 8.96 -29.86 -11.42
C LEU A 87 7.86 -30.05 -12.46
N SER A 88 8.05 -30.93 -13.45
CA SER A 88 7.08 -31.15 -14.52
C SER A 88 5.80 -31.82 -14.03
N VAL A 89 5.93 -32.80 -13.11
CA VAL A 89 4.79 -33.44 -12.47
C VAL A 89 4.03 -32.47 -11.57
N ALA A 90 4.74 -31.66 -10.75
CA ALA A 90 4.15 -30.62 -9.95
C ALA A 90 3.41 -29.59 -10.79
N ALA A 91 4.04 -29.13 -11.88
CA ALA A 91 3.43 -28.17 -12.80
C ALA A 91 2.17 -28.70 -13.46
N ALA A 92 2.13 -29.98 -13.82
CA ALA A 92 0.94 -30.64 -14.36
C ALA A 92 -0.25 -30.60 -13.41
N VAL A 93 -0.01 -30.88 -12.14
CA VAL A 93 -1.05 -30.83 -11.07
C VAL A 93 -1.47 -29.38 -10.82
N GLU A 94 -0.50 -28.49 -10.64
CA GLU A 94 -0.73 -27.09 -10.30
C GLU A 94 -1.38 -26.29 -11.46
N ALA A 95 -1.21 -26.69 -12.70
CA ALA A 95 -1.91 -26.09 -13.84
C ALA A 95 -3.44 -26.21 -13.75
N THR A 96 -3.96 -27.09 -12.89
CA THR A 96 -5.40 -27.29 -12.68
C THR A 96 -6.03 -26.29 -11.69
N THR A 97 -5.22 -25.45 -11.03
CA THR A 97 -5.67 -24.47 -10.03
C THR A 97 -5.22 -23.05 -10.36
N THR A 98 -5.92 -22.05 -9.80
CA THR A 98 -5.60 -20.63 -9.99
C THR A 98 -4.76 -20.02 -8.86
N HIS A 99 -4.32 -20.83 -7.90
CA HIS A 99 -3.56 -20.36 -6.74
C HIS A 99 -2.24 -19.67 -7.15
N PRO A 100 -1.80 -18.58 -6.50
CA PRO A 100 -0.56 -17.87 -6.86
C PRO A 100 0.70 -18.75 -6.85
N LEU A 101 0.84 -19.63 -5.86
CA LEU A 101 1.97 -20.58 -5.78
C LEU A 101 1.95 -21.57 -6.95
N ALA A 102 0.77 -22.07 -7.31
CA ALA A 102 0.58 -22.98 -8.45
C ALA A 102 1.04 -22.34 -9.77
N LYS A 103 0.63 -21.07 -10.00
CA LYS A 103 1.07 -20.31 -11.17
C LYS A 103 2.59 -20.11 -11.21
N ALA A 104 3.23 -19.99 -10.05
CA ALA A 104 4.68 -19.87 -9.95
C ALA A 104 5.39 -21.15 -10.39
N VAL A 105 4.91 -22.30 -9.92
CA VAL A 105 5.44 -23.63 -10.28
C VAL A 105 5.24 -23.91 -11.78
N ALA A 106 4.01 -23.70 -12.29
CA ALA A 106 3.72 -23.90 -13.70
C ALA A 106 4.59 -23.03 -14.61
N ARG A 107 4.70 -21.72 -14.30
CA ARG A 107 5.55 -20.79 -15.07
C ARG A 107 7.02 -21.16 -15.02
N ALA A 108 7.53 -21.66 -13.89
CA ALA A 108 8.91 -22.10 -13.77
C ALA A 108 9.19 -23.34 -14.66
N ALA A 109 8.24 -24.26 -14.76
CA ALA A 109 8.33 -25.42 -15.64
C ALA A 109 8.31 -24.99 -17.12
N ASP A 110 7.40 -24.09 -17.52
CA ASP A 110 7.32 -23.57 -18.88
C ASP A 110 8.66 -22.90 -19.28
N LEU A 111 9.18 -22.01 -18.43
CA LEU A 111 10.44 -21.31 -18.67
C LEU A 111 11.63 -22.28 -18.77
N ARG A 112 11.71 -23.29 -17.90
CA ARG A 112 12.79 -24.28 -17.94
C ARG A 112 12.70 -25.16 -19.19
N PHE A 113 11.48 -25.52 -19.60
CA PHE A 113 11.26 -26.27 -20.84
C PHE A 113 11.67 -25.48 -22.09
N GLU A 114 11.40 -24.19 -22.14
CA GLU A 114 11.79 -23.30 -23.27
C GLU A 114 13.30 -23.04 -23.33
N THR A 115 13.98 -23.06 -22.17
CA THR A 115 15.41 -22.66 -22.08
C THR A 115 16.40 -23.85 -22.07
N THR A 116 15.89 -25.07 -21.89
CA THR A 116 16.73 -26.27 -21.77
C THR A 116 16.38 -27.30 -22.85
N ASP A 117 17.35 -27.67 -23.69
CA ASP A 117 17.15 -28.68 -24.71
C ASP A 117 16.98 -30.08 -24.13
N ASN A 118 16.24 -30.92 -24.85
CA ASN A 118 16.02 -32.34 -24.56
C ASN A 118 15.21 -32.67 -23.30
N LEU A 119 14.42 -31.71 -22.76
CA LEU A 119 13.46 -32.00 -21.70
C LEU A 119 12.21 -32.67 -22.28
N THR A 120 11.62 -33.58 -21.50
CA THR A 120 10.30 -34.14 -21.82
C THR A 120 9.22 -33.07 -21.61
N PRO A 121 8.15 -33.03 -22.45
CA PRO A 121 7.04 -32.12 -22.22
C PRO A 121 6.35 -32.32 -20.87
N VAL A 122 5.85 -31.24 -20.29
CA VAL A 122 5.05 -31.31 -19.06
C VAL A 122 3.83 -32.23 -19.30
N PRO A 123 3.62 -33.27 -18.46
CA PRO A 123 2.53 -34.22 -18.64
C PRO A 123 1.17 -33.55 -18.43
N ARG A 124 0.10 -34.19 -18.90
CA ARG A 124 -1.27 -33.70 -18.63
C ARG A 124 -1.82 -34.33 -17.37
N ALA A 125 -2.39 -33.49 -16.53
CA ALA A 125 -3.14 -33.93 -15.36
C ALA A 125 -4.62 -34.12 -15.69
N SER A 126 -5.27 -35.07 -14.99
CA SER A 126 -6.71 -35.33 -15.05
C SER A 126 -7.24 -35.60 -13.65
N ALA A 127 -8.57 -35.57 -13.47
CA ALA A 127 -9.25 -35.87 -12.20
C ALA A 127 -8.67 -35.09 -11.01
N SER A 128 -8.53 -33.74 -11.17
CA SER A 128 -7.99 -32.89 -10.13
C SER A 128 -9.01 -32.61 -9.01
N GLU A 129 -8.51 -32.60 -7.78
CA GLU A 129 -9.26 -32.21 -6.58
C GLU A 129 -8.43 -31.21 -5.77
N THR A 130 -9.05 -30.14 -5.29
CA THR A 130 -8.39 -29.12 -4.48
C THR A 130 -8.90 -29.18 -3.04
N GLU A 131 -8.01 -29.31 -2.06
CA GLU A 131 -8.31 -29.12 -0.64
C GLU A 131 -7.86 -27.70 -0.23
N PRO A 132 -8.80 -26.79 0.02
CA PRO A 132 -8.45 -25.39 0.33
C PRO A 132 -7.50 -25.26 1.53
N GLY A 133 -6.42 -24.48 1.35
CA GLY A 133 -5.40 -24.27 2.38
C GLY A 133 -4.43 -25.44 2.59
N ARG A 134 -4.56 -26.56 1.87
CA ARG A 134 -3.70 -27.73 2.00
C ARG A 134 -2.93 -28.08 0.72
N GLY A 135 -3.65 -28.25 -0.41
CA GLY A 135 -3.00 -28.61 -1.66
C GLY A 135 -3.97 -29.06 -2.74
N VAL A 136 -3.39 -29.61 -3.81
CA VAL A 136 -4.09 -30.14 -4.99
C VAL A 136 -3.64 -31.56 -5.26
N SER A 137 -4.56 -32.44 -5.63
CA SER A 137 -4.25 -33.77 -6.12
C SER A 137 -4.78 -33.93 -7.54
N ALA A 138 -4.07 -34.67 -8.37
CA ALA A 138 -4.53 -35.05 -9.71
C ALA A 138 -3.90 -36.37 -10.17
N THR A 139 -4.44 -36.95 -11.22
CA THR A 139 -3.86 -38.13 -11.87
C THR A 139 -2.92 -37.69 -12.99
N VAL A 140 -1.65 -38.03 -12.90
CA VAL A 140 -0.60 -37.74 -13.88
C VAL A 140 0.05 -39.06 -14.29
N ASN A 141 0.11 -39.36 -15.58
CA ASN A 141 0.65 -40.61 -16.13
C ASN A 141 0.06 -41.89 -15.51
N GLY A 142 -1.19 -41.85 -15.03
CA GLY A 142 -1.88 -42.99 -14.39
C GLY A 142 -1.64 -43.13 -12.88
N GLU A 143 -0.80 -42.31 -12.27
CA GLU A 143 -0.52 -42.29 -10.84
C GLU A 143 -1.24 -41.10 -10.15
N ARG A 144 -1.71 -41.26 -8.92
CA ARG A 144 -2.29 -40.17 -8.11
C ARG A 144 -1.17 -39.37 -7.47
N VAL A 145 -1.09 -38.08 -7.83
CA VAL A 145 -0.07 -37.14 -7.38
C VAL A 145 -0.70 -36.09 -6.45
N PHE A 146 0.00 -35.76 -5.39
CA PHE A 146 -0.36 -34.74 -4.41
C PHE A 146 0.69 -33.65 -4.38
N VAL A 147 0.26 -32.37 -4.47
CA VAL A 147 1.13 -31.20 -4.42
C VAL A 147 0.56 -30.21 -3.42
N GLY A 148 1.34 -29.83 -2.42
CA GLY A 148 0.85 -28.90 -1.38
C GLY A 148 1.68 -28.87 -0.12
N ALA A 149 1.03 -28.57 1.02
CA ALA A 149 1.67 -28.50 2.33
C ALA A 149 2.36 -29.84 2.68
N PRO A 150 3.62 -29.84 3.14
CA PRO A 150 4.37 -31.08 3.37
C PRO A 150 3.66 -32.06 4.29
N SER A 151 3.06 -31.60 5.38
CA SER A 151 2.31 -32.46 6.32
C SER A 151 1.08 -33.11 5.68
N TRP A 152 0.40 -32.38 4.78
CA TRP A 152 -0.77 -32.91 4.08
C TRP A 152 -0.37 -33.93 3.00
N VAL A 153 0.70 -33.67 2.26
CA VAL A 153 1.21 -34.62 1.24
C VAL A 153 1.65 -35.91 1.93
N ASP A 154 2.39 -35.81 3.03
CA ASP A 154 2.84 -36.99 3.81
C ASP A 154 1.67 -37.81 4.31
N GLU A 155 0.59 -37.21 4.82
CA GLU A 155 -0.65 -37.88 5.22
C GLU A 155 -1.29 -38.66 4.06
N LYS A 156 -1.31 -38.08 2.84
CA LYS A 156 -2.00 -38.62 1.67
C LYS A 156 -1.23 -39.77 0.99
N VAL A 157 0.09 -39.69 0.94
CA VAL A 157 0.88 -40.65 0.15
C VAL A 157 1.06 -42.02 0.83
N ARG A 158 0.77 -42.15 2.13
CA ARG A 158 0.80 -43.40 2.91
C ARG A 158 2.03 -44.27 2.65
N GLY A 159 3.16 -43.69 2.46
CA GLY A 159 4.39 -44.35 2.10
C GLY A 159 5.53 -44.02 3.05
N VAL A 160 6.67 -44.65 2.81
CA VAL A 160 7.90 -44.36 3.53
C VAL A 160 8.23 -42.90 3.26
N GLY A 161 8.02 -42.04 4.27
CA GLY A 161 8.45 -40.64 4.18
C GLY A 161 9.94 -40.63 3.86
N PRO A 162 10.43 -39.64 3.09
CA PRO A 162 11.85 -39.47 2.90
C PRO A 162 12.49 -39.39 4.27
N SER A 163 13.69 -39.97 4.43
CA SER A 163 14.48 -39.72 5.63
C SER A 163 14.60 -38.19 5.78
N SER A 164 14.44 -37.68 6.99
CA SER A 164 14.55 -36.24 7.28
C SER A 164 15.80 -35.62 6.64
N ASP A 165 16.85 -36.41 6.50
CA ASP A 165 18.15 -36.03 5.96
C ASP A 165 18.12 -35.66 4.45
N SER A 166 17.16 -36.19 3.66
CA SER A 166 17.05 -35.90 2.21
C SER A 166 16.52 -34.51 1.91
N PHE A 167 15.91 -33.81 2.88
CA PHE A 167 15.27 -32.50 2.69
C PHE A 167 15.72 -31.46 3.73
N GLU A 168 16.84 -31.68 4.43
CA GLU A 168 17.39 -30.71 5.40
C GLU A 168 17.57 -29.32 4.78
N GLU A 169 18.10 -29.24 3.55
CA GLU A 169 18.28 -27.99 2.83
C GLU A 169 16.96 -27.31 2.51
N ALA A 170 15.94 -28.08 2.05
CA ALA A 170 14.60 -27.56 1.79
C ALA A 170 13.94 -27.05 3.08
N TRP A 171 14.12 -27.77 4.20
CA TRP A 171 13.64 -27.33 5.50
C TRP A 171 14.36 -26.11 6.02
N ALA A 172 15.65 -25.98 5.82
CA ALA A 172 16.40 -24.77 6.17
C ALA A 172 15.91 -23.56 5.35
N GLU A 173 15.71 -23.71 4.05
CA GLU A 173 15.14 -22.65 3.22
C GLU A 173 13.70 -22.28 3.62
N SER A 174 12.97 -23.20 4.25
CA SER A 174 11.59 -22.95 4.66
C SER A 174 11.44 -21.84 5.71
N GLU A 175 12.51 -21.41 6.34
CA GLU A 175 12.51 -20.24 7.23
C GLU A 175 12.22 -18.94 6.46
N THR A 176 12.59 -18.87 5.17
CA THR A 176 12.42 -17.68 4.33
C THR A 176 11.49 -17.87 3.15
N CYS A 177 11.13 -19.13 2.83
CA CYS A 177 10.35 -19.51 1.65
C CYS A 177 9.10 -20.32 2.01
N SER A 178 8.11 -20.31 1.12
CA SER A 178 7.00 -21.28 1.18
C SER A 178 7.48 -22.62 0.65
N LEU A 179 7.22 -23.69 1.39
CA LEU A 179 7.59 -25.04 1.03
C LEU A 179 6.38 -25.79 0.48
N VAL A 180 6.55 -26.43 -0.68
CA VAL A 180 5.55 -27.24 -1.37
C VAL A 180 6.11 -28.63 -1.57
N ALA A 181 5.47 -29.65 -1.03
CA ALA A 181 5.87 -31.04 -1.25
C ALA A 181 5.15 -31.63 -2.47
N VAL A 182 5.82 -32.55 -3.13
CA VAL A 182 5.30 -33.37 -4.25
C VAL A 182 5.40 -34.82 -3.88
N GLY A 183 4.29 -35.54 -3.92
CA GLY A 183 4.25 -36.95 -3.57
C GLY A 183 3.33 -37.76 -4.44
N VAL A 184 3.58 -39.06 -4.53
CA VAL A 184 2.79 -40.04 -5.30
C VAL A 184 2.24 -41.08 -4.38
N GLU A 185 0.97 -41.42 -4.57
CA GLU A 185 0.29 -42.46 -3.77
C GLU A 185 1.06 -43.79 -3.80
N GLY A 186 1.36 -44.32 -2.62
CA GLY A 186 2.12 -45.58 -2.47
C GLY A 186 3.63 -45.49 -2.72
N ARG A 187 4.16 -44.35 -3.22
CA ARG A 187 5.63 -44.12 -3.43
C ARG A 187 6.23 -43.19 -2.39
N GLY A 188 5.42 -42.38 -1.71
CA GLY A 188 5.88 -41.39 -0.74
C GLY A 188 6.12 -40.01 -1.36
N VAL A 189 6.80 -39.16 -0.59
CA VAL A 189 7.21 -37.83 -1.07
C VAL A 189 8.39 -37.98 -2.02
N MET A 190 8.24 -37.48 -3.25
CA MET A 190 9.26 -37.54 -4.31
C MET A 190 10.18 -36.32 -4.31
N GLY A 191 9.69 -35.17 -3.85
CA GLY A 191 10.49 -33.96 -3.84
C GLY A 191 9.81 -32.81 -3.12
N MET A 192 10.58 -31.74 -2.96
CA MET A 192 10.10 -30.48 -2.40
C MET A 192 10.50 -29.31 -3.29
N LEU A 193 9.61 -28.32 -3.35
CA LEU A 193 9.78 -27.08 -4.08
C LEU A 193 9.81 -25.94 -3.07
N THR A 194 10.77 -25.02 -3.18
CA THR A 194 10.76 -23.78 -2.41
C THR A 194 10.31 -22.64 -3.30
N VAL A 195 9.32 -21.90 -2.83
CA VAL A 195 8.73 -20.76 -3.55
C VAL A 195 8.88 -19.52 -2.69
N THR A 196 9.43 -18.48 -3.26
CA THR A 196 9.64 -17.19 -2.60
C THR A 196 8.86 -16.09 -3.30
N ASP A 197 8.38 -15.12 -2.53
CA ASP A 197 7.81 -13.89 -3.06
C ASP A 197 8.80 -12.75 -2.77
N GLU A 198 9.32 -12.15 -3.84
CA GLU A 198 10.39 -11.17 -3.75
C GLU A 198 9.94 -9.93 -2.98
N ILE A 199 10.72 -9.51 -1.99
CA ILE A 199 10.55 -8.22 -1.32
C ILE A 199 10.77 -7.11 -2.35
N ARG A 200 9.94 -6.06 -2.26
CA ARG A 200 10.05 -4.90 -3.15
C ARG A 200 11.35 -4.15 -2.88
N GLU A 201 12.00 -3.69 -3.95
CA GLU A 201 13.27 -2.95 -3.86
C GLU A 201 13.17 -1.67 -3.02
N ASP A 202 11.98 -1.05 -3.01
CA ASP A 202 11.69 0.18 -2.27
C ASP A 202 11.20 -0.07 -0.83
N ALA A 203 11.01 -1.33 -0.38
CA ALA A 203 10.43 -1.65 0.91
C ALA A 203 11.30 -1.20 2.08
N ALA A 204 12.60 -1.56 2.08
CA ALA A 204 13.51 -1.21 3.17
C ALA A 204 13.68 0.33 3.29
N ALA A 205 13.85 1.01 2.17
CA ALA A 205 13.95 2.48 2.14
C ALA A 205 12.66 3.14 2.64
N THR A 206 11.48 2.57 2.32
CA THR A 206 10.19 3.07 2.78
C THR A 206 10.04 2.92 4.29
N VAL A 207 10.36 1.75 4.83
CA VAL A 207 10.35 1.49 6.27
C VAL A 207 11.25 2.47 7.00
N GLN A 208 12.46 2.71 6.49
CA GLN A 208 13.40 3.65 7.09
C GLN A 208 12.83 5.09 7.09
N ARG A 209 12.26 5.56 5.98
CA ARG A 209 11.61 6.89 5.88
C ARG A 209 10.46 7.06 6.87
N LEU A 210 9.63 6.03 7.06
CA LEU A 210 8.54 6.05 8.03
C LEU A 210 9.09 6.18 9.46
N LYS A 211 10.13 5.40 9.81
CA LYS A 211 10.80 5.46 11.12
C LYS A 211 11.44 6.83 11.38
N GLU A 212 12.12 7.41 10.40
CA GLU A 212 12.68 8.77 10.47
C GLU A 212 11.60 9.84 10.67
N SER A 213 10.38 9.57 10.19
CA SER A 213 9.22 10.43 10.41
C SER A 213 8.56 10.24 11.78
N GLY A 214 9.12 9.38 12.66
CA GLY A 214 8.61 9.07 13.99
C GLY A 214 7.44 8.07 13.98
N ILE A 215 7.25 7.31 12.90
CA ILE A 215 6.15 6.36 12.74
C ILE A 215 6.67 4.94 13.01
N THR A 216 5.99 4.19 13.87
CA THR A 216 6.28 2.77 14.10
C THR A 216 5.75 1.93 12.94
N VAL A 217 6.52 0.92 12.53
CA VAL A 217 6.14 0.03 11.43
C VAL A 217 5.94 -1.38 11.96
N HIS A 218 4.81 -1.99 11.64
CA HIS A 218 4.42 -3.34 12.05
C HIS A 218 4.15 -4.20 10.83
N ILE A 219 4.33 -5.53 10.94
CA ILE A 219 4.02 -6.50 9.88
C ILE A 219 3.01 -7.50 10.42
N LEU A 220 1.91 -7.69 9.70
CA LEU A 220 0.92 -8.73 9.97
C LEU A 220 0.74 -9.61 8.73
N SER A 221 0.90 -10.93 8.89
CA SER A 221 0.85 -11.86 7.74
C SER A 221 0.19 -13.19 8.10
N GLY A 222 -0.43 -13.82 7.13
CA GLY A 222 -0.89 -15.21 7.21
C GLY A 222 0.24 -16.25 7.11
N ASP A 223 1.45 -15.83 6.72
CA ASP A 223 2.60 -16.72 6.60
C ASP A 223 3.13 -17.17 7.96
N ARG A 224 3.95 -18.22 7.95
CA ARG A 224 4.59 -18.74 9.17
C ARG A 224 5.43 -17.65 9.87
N GLN A 225 5.45 -17.70 11.21
CA GLN A 225 6.15 -16.73 12.03
C GLN A 225 7.64 -16.58 11.66
N ALA A 226 8.33 -17.68 11.33
CA ALA A 226 9.74 -17.65 10.93
C ALA A 226 9.96 -16.77 9.68
N VAL A 227 9.10 -16.91 8.64
CA VAL A 227 9.16 -16.11 7.42
C VAL A 227 8.95 -14.63 7.71
N VAL A 228 7.96 -14.31 8.56
CA VAL A 228 7.67 -12.91 8.92
C VAL A 228 8.83 -12.30 9.71
N THR A 229 9.43 -13.06 10.61
CA THR A 229 10.61 -12.63 11.40
C THR A 229 11.82 -12.36 10.49
N ALA A 230 12.07 -13.22 9.50
CA ALA A 230 13.15 -13.02 8.54
C ALA A 230 12.94 -11.75 7.71
N VAL A 231 11.71 -11.52 7.20
CA VAL A 231 11.35 -10.29 6.46
C VAL A 231 11.50 -9.05 7.36
N ALA A 232 11.07 -9.12 8.61
CA ALA A 232 11.23 -8.02 9.57
C ALA A 232 12.70 -7.67 9.79
N GLY A 233 13.57 -8.69 9.91
CA GLY A 233 15.01 -8.52 10.00
C GLY A 233 15.63 -7.86 8.76
N GLU A 234 15.24 -8.30 7.56
CA GLU A 234 15.69 -7.73 6.28
C GLU A 234 15.27 -6.26 6.11
N LEU A 235 14.08 -5.90 6.59
CA LEU A 235 13.58 -4.52 6.61
C LEU A 235 14.14 -3.67 7.74
N GLY A 236 14.97 -4.23 8.62
CA GLY A 236 15.57 -3.53 9.75
C GLY A 236 14.54 -3.09 10.80
N LEU A 237 13.48 -3.86 11.04
CA LEU A 237 12.50 -3.57 12.08
C LEU A 237 13.11 -3.82 13.45
N GLY A 238 12.91 -2.87 14.40
CA GLY A 238 13.44 -2.93 15.76
C GLY A 238 12.45 -3.54 16.77
N ALA A 239 12.84 -3.49 18.05
CA ALA A 239 12.05 -4.04 19.16
C ALA A 239 10.67 -3.35 19.34
N ASP A 240 10.51 -2.12 18.87
CA ASP A 240 9.25 -1.36 18.95
C ASP A 240 8.23 -1.80 17.87
N SER A 241 8.65 -2.68 16.97
CA SER A 241 7.84 -3.20 15.88
C SER A 241 7.24 -4.55 16.22
N VAL A 242 5.98 -4.77 15.85
CA VAL A 242 5.31 -6.06 15.96
C VAL A 242 5.36 -6.76 14.60
N ALA A 243 5.87 -7.97 14.57
CA ALA A 243 5.90 -8.81 13.36
C ALA A 243 5.25 -10.16 13.68
N LEU A 244 4.00 -10.34 13.26
CA LEU A 244 3.18 -11.52 13.55
C LEU A 244 2.85 -12.31 12.29
N GLY A 245 3.09 -13.62 12.37
CA GLY A 245 2.75 -14.60 11.35
C GLY A 245 1.60 -15.51 11.77
N GLY A 246 1.12 -16.31 10.82
CA GLY A 246 0.04 -17.27 11.06
C GLY A 246 -1.33 -16.66 11.32
N MET A 247 -1.54 -15.40 10.92
CA MET A 247 -2.74 -14.64 11.23
C MET A 247 -3.86 -14.88 10.22
N LEU A 248 -5.06 -15.11 10.70
CA LEU A 248 -6.29 -15.07 9.90
C LEU A 248 -6.72 -13.58 9.68
N PRO A 249 -7.56 -13.32 8.67
CA PRO A 249 -8.04 -11.95 8.41
C PRO A 249 -8.66 -11.24 9.62
N GLY A 250 -9.41 -11.96 10.46
CA GLY A 250 -9.99 -11.43 11.69
C GLY A 250 -8.95 -11.10 12.76
N ASP A 251 -7.87 -11.87 12.85
CA ASP A 251 -6.80 -11.65 13.82
C ASP A 251 -6.02 -10.36 13.51
N LYS A 252 -5.84 -10.04 12.21
CA LYS A 252 -5.23 -8.77 11.79
C LYS A 252 -6.05 -7.56 12.26
N ALA A 253 -7.38 -7.61 12.12
CA ALA A 253 -8.26 -6.57 12.61
C ALA A 253 -8.16 -6.40 14.13
N ASN A 254 -8.19 -7.51 14.89
CA ASN A 254 -8.03 -7.49 16.34
C ASN A 254 -6.69 -6.87 16.79
N GLU A 255 -5.60 -7.12 16.05
CA GLU A 255 -4.30 -6.54 16.39
C GLU A 255 -4.26 -5.03 16.13
N ILE A 256 -4.89 -4.58 15.05
CA ILE A 256 -5.09 -3.14 14.78
C ILE A 256 -5.89 -2.48 15.91
N GLU A 257 -6.97 -3.12 16.39
CA GLU A 257 -7.75 -2.60 17.52
C GLU A 257 -6.91 -2.47 18.80
N LYS A 258 -6.02 -3.43 19.07
CA LYS A 258 -5.09 -3.33 20.21
C LYS A 258 -4.13 -2.15 20.10
N LEU A 259 -3.61 -1.87 18.89
CA LEU A 259 -2.76 -0.71 18.66
C LEU A 259 -3.54 0.60 18.87
N ARG A 260 -4.78 0.67 18.34
CA ARG A 260 -5.68 1.82 18.55
C ARG A 260 -6.06 2.02 20.01
N ALA A 261 -6.30 0.93 20.74
CA ALA A 261 -6.58 0.97 22.18
C ALA A 261 -5.40 1.52 23.02
N LYS A 262 -4.16 1.47 22.49
CA LYS A 262 -3.00 2.15 23.08
C LYS A 262 -2.95 3.66 22.77
N GLY A 263 -3.94 4.19 22.06
CA GLY A 263 -4.02 5.60 21.67
C GLY A 263 -3.27 5.94 20.38
N LEU A 264 -2.77 4.96 19.64
CA LEU A 264 -2.08 5.18 18.36
C LEU A 264 -3.09 5.34 17.22
N LYS A 265 -2.82 6.28 16.32
CA LYS A 265 -3.50 6.37 15.03
C LYS A 265 -2.82 5.42 14.04
N VAL A 266 -3.58 4.44 13.56
CA VAL A 266 -3.07 3.32 12.78
C VAL A 266 -3.48 3.46 11.31
N ALA A 267 -2.49 3.37 10.40
CA ALA A 267 -2.74 3.12 8.99
C ALA A 267 -2.49 1.62 8.69
N MET A 268 -3.41 0.96 8.01
CA MET A 268 -3.23 -0.39 7.47
C MET A 268 -2.99 -0.34 5.98
N VAL A 269 -1.95 -1.04 5.52
CA VAL A 269 -1.61 -1.16 4.10
C VAL A 269 -1.75 -2.62 3.67
N GLY A 270 -2.55 -2.88 2.65
CA GLY A 270 -2.81 -4.22 2.15
C GLY A 270 -3.17 -4.27 0.67
N ASP A 271 -3.22 -5.49 0.10
CA ASP A 271 -3.66 -5.71 -1.28
C ASP A 271 -5.20 -5.71 -1.43
N GLY A 272 -5.89 -5.77 -0.31
CA GLY A 272 -7.31 -5.50 -0.19
C GLY A 272 -8.26 -6.68 -0.29
N ILE A 273 -7.88 -7.82 -0.83
CA ILE A 273 -8.80 -8.95 -0.98
C ILE A 273 -8.98 -9.67 0.37
N ASN A 274 -7.87 -9.96 1.03
CA ASN A 274 -7.84 -10.65 2.32
C ASN A 274 -7.82 -9.70 3.52
N ASP A 275 -7.45 -8.45 3.29
CA ASP A 275 -7.20 -7.45 4.34
C ASP A 275 -8.37 -6.48 4.54
N ALA A 276 -9.49 -6.64 3.81
CA ALA A 276 -10.62 -5.73 3.88
C ALA A 276 -11.11 -5.45 5.33
N PRO A 277 -11.25 -6.43 6.23
CA PRO A 277 -11.60 -6.17 7.62
C PRO A 277 -10.56 -5.33 8.35
N ALA A 278 -9.27 -5.59 8.13
CA ALA A 278 -8.17 -4.85 8.74
C ALA A 278 -8.08 -3.40 8.23
N LEU A 279 -8.29 -3.19 6.90
CA LEU A 279 -8.31 -1.87 6.28
C LEU A 279 -9.44 -0.98 6.82
N VAL A 280 -10.63 -1.57 7.07
CA VAL A 280 -11.79 -0.85 7.63
C VAL A 280 -11.58 -0.55 9.13
N THR A 281 -10.93 -1.44 9.85
CA THR A 281 -10.69 -1.29 11.30
C THR A 281 -9.66 -0.22 11.60
N ALA A 282 -8.68 0.01 10.72
CA ALA A 282 -7.67 1.04 10.87
C ALA A 282 -8.27 2.46 10.79
N ASP A 283 -7.57 3.47 11.33
CA ASP A 283 -7.97 4.88 11.19
C ASP A 283 -7.85 5.32 9.73
N VAL A 284 -6.88 4.77 8.98
CA VAL A 284 -6.74 4.92 7.52
C VAL A 284 -6.41 3.57 6.89
N GLY A 285 -7.26 3.08 6.01
CA GLY A 285 -6.94 1.98 5.11
C GLY A 285 -6.22 2.51 3.85
N ILE A 286 -5.13 1.86 3.46
CA ILE A 286 -4.33 2.14 2.27
C ILE A 286 -4.31 0.88 1.40
N ALA A 287 -4.90 0.95 0.22
CA ALA A 287 -4.95 -0.17 -0.71
C ALA A 287 -3.87 -0.04 -1.79
N MET A 288 -3.17 -1.15 -2.08
CA MET A 288 -2.30 -1.26 -3.25
C MET A 288 -3.15 -1.38 -4.53
N SER A 289 -2.60 -0.96 -5.68
CA SER A 289 -3.31 -0.90 -6.96
C SER A 289 -4.03 -2.19 -7.38
N ARG A 290 -3.50 -3.34 -7.02
CA ARG A 290 -4.06 -4.66 -7.38
C ARG A 290 -5.36 -4.99 -6.68
N GLY A 291 -5.60 -4.42 -5.50
CA GLY A 291 -6.81 -4.63 -4.71
C GLY A 291 -7.96 -3.66 -5.01
N MET A 292 -7.79 -2.77 -5.98
CA MET A 292 -8.68 -1.62 -6.20
C MET A 292 -10.15 -2.00 -6.45
N GLU A 293 -10.41 -3.08 -7.19
CA GLU A 293 -11.78 -3.53 -7.48
C GLU A 293 -12.48 -4.14 -6.25
N ALA A 294 -11.73 -4.84 -5.41
CA ALA A 294 -12.29 -5.52 -4.23
C ALA A 294 -12.39 -4.59 -3.00
N THR A 295 -11.52 -3.60 -2.86
CA THR A 295 -11.40 -2.74 -1.68
C THR A 295 -11.80 -1.31 -1.89
N GLY A 296 -12.33 -0.99 -3.08
CA GLY A 296 -12.72 0.36 -3.43
C GLY A 296 -13.51 1.12 -2.34
N ASN A 297 -14.27 0.43 -1.49
CA ASN A 297 -15.03 1.05 -0.39
C ASN A 297 -14.35 0.97 0.99
N ALA A 298 -13.34 0.13 1.16
CA ALA A 298 -12.67 -0.11 2.45
C ALA A 298 -11.45 0.79 2.68
N ALA A 299 -10.83 1.33 1.62
CA ALA A 299 -9.62 2.13 1.71
C ALA A 299 -9.88 3.62 1.51
N GLY A 300 -9.34 4.45 2.41
CA GLY A 300 -9.32 5.91 2.29
C GLY A 300 -8.24 6.42 1.32
N VAL A 301 -7.18 5.62 1.13
CA VAL A 301 -6.07 5.92 0.21
C VAL A 301 -5.88 4.75 -0.75
N ILE A 302 -5.66 5.06 -2.04
CA ILE A 302 -5.36 4.05 -3.07
C ILE A 302 -4.04 4.43 -3.74
N LEU A 303 -3.11 3.47 -3.80
CA LEU A 303 -1.80 3.63 -4.43
C LEU A 303 -1.84 3.02 -5.83
N LEU A 304 -1.67 3.85 -6.87
CA LEU A 304 -1.82 3.42 -8.27
C LEU A 304 -0.56 2.80 -8.87
N ASN A 305 0.63 3.18 -8.37
CA ASN A 305 1.91 2.80 -8.99
C ASN A 305 2.49 1.55 -8.33
N ASP A 306 1.82 0.60 -7.87
CA ASP A 306 2.35 -0.65 -7.29
C ASP A 306 3.74 -0.49 -6.59
N ALA A 307 3.93 0.64 -5.87
CA ALA A 307 5.15 1.02 -5.16
C ALA A 307 4.83 1.31 -3.68
N ILE A 308 5.51 0.61 -2.78
CA ILE A 308 5.28 0.78 -1.34
C ILE A 308 5.79 2.15 -0.84
N SER A 309 6.73 2.78 -1.54
CA SER A 309 7.23 4.13 -1.23
C SER A 309 6.11 5.17 -1.19
N GLN A 310 5.03 4.98 -1.96
CA GLN A 310 3.86 5.86 -1.94
C GLN A 310 3.14 5.90 -0.58
N VAL A 311 3.35 4.91 0.30
CA VAL A 311 2.85 4.95 1.68
C VAL A 311 3.48 6.12 2.44
N ALA A 312 4.82 6.21 2.43
CA ALA A 312 5.54 7.31 3.06
C ALA A 312 5.21 8.66 2.38
N ASP A 313 5.04 8.65 1.05
CA ASP A 313 4.66 9.84 0.29
C ASP A 313 3.26 10.35 0.70
N SER A 314 2.29 9.45 0.88
CA SER A 314 0.94 9.81 1.30
C SER A 314 0.91 10.45 2.70
N VAL A 315 1.68 9.92 3.64
CA VAL A 315 1.84 10.49 4.98
C VAL A 315 2.46 11.89 4.91
N GLN A 316 3.54 12.04 4.14
CA GLN A 316 4.21 13.34 4.01
C GLN A 316 3.32 14.37 3.33
N LEU A 317 2.57 13.97 2.29
CA LEU A 317 1.58 14.83 1.63
C LEU A 317 0.53 15.33 2.62
N GLY A 318 0.02 14.43 3.48
CA GLY A 318 -0.91 14.78 4.55
C GLY A 318 -0.31 15.81 5.51
N LYS A 319 0.91 15.58 6.00
CA LYS A 319 1.62 16.51 6.91
C LYS A 319 1.82 17.89 6.27
N ASN A 320 2.24 17.92 5.01
CA ASN A 320 2.45 19.17 4.28
C ASN A 320 1.14 19.94 4.07
N ALA A 321 0.06 19.24 3.69
CA ALA A 321 -1.26 19.85 3.50
C ALA A 321 -1.82 20.42 4.81
N LEU A 322 -1.74 19.65 5.90
CA LEU A 322 -2.18 20.11 7.21
C LEU A 322 -1.36 21.33 7.69
N GLY A 323 -0.06 21.33 7.43
CA GLY A 323 0.81 22.49 7.68
C GLY A 323 0.33 23.74 6.94
N LYS A 324 -0.04 23.62 5.65
CA LYS A 324 -0.60 24.72 4.86
C LYS A 324 -1.96 25.18 5.35
N ILE A 325 -2.84 24.24 5.73
CA ILE A 325 -4.13 24.58 6.33
C ILE A 325 -3.91 25.43 7.59
N ARG A 326 -3.03 25.01 8.51
CA ARG A 326 -2.72 25.75 9.74
C ARG A 326 -2.14 27.13 9.44
N GLN A 327 -1.25 27.26 8.46
CA GLN A 327 -0.72 28.55 8.01
C GLN A 327 -1.85 29.45 7.50
N ASN A 328 -2.72 28.95 6.62
CA ASN A 328 -3.83 29.71 6.06
C ASN A 328 -4.80 30.17 7.13
N LEU A 329 -5.14 29.30 8.10
CA LEU A 329 -5.98 29.67 9.24
C LEU A 329 -5.32 30.73 10.10
N GLY A 330 -4.01 30.61 10.37
CA GLY A 330 -3.23 31.61 11.11
C GLY A 330 -3.25 32.97 10.42
N TRP A 331 -3.06 33.02 9.11
CA TRP A 331 -3.13 34.25 8.30
C TRP A 331 -4.54 34.87 8.36
N ALA A 332 -5.59 34.06 8.17
CA ALA A 332 -6.97 34.53 8.20
C ALA A 332 -7.35 35.12 9.57
N LEU A 333 -6.91 34.50 10.66
CA LEU A 333 -7.14 34.99 12.01
C LEU A 333 -6.33 36.28 12.30
N ALA A 334 -5.04 36.31 11.92
CA ALA A 334 -4.19 37.48 12.13
C ALA A 334 -4.71 38.70 11.36
N TYR A 335 -5.16 38.51 10.13
CA TYR A 335 -5.79 39.55 9.32
C TYR A 335 -6.99 40.16 10.04
N ASN A 336 -7.90 39.36 10.56
CA ASN A 336 -9.09 39.83 11.25
C ASN A 336 -8.75 40.47 12.61
N ALA A 337 -7.78 39.91 13.35
CA ALA A 337 -7.34 40.44 14.64
C ALA A 337 -6.77 41.86 14.54
N VAL A 338 -6.10 42.19 13.40
CA VAL A 338 -5.57 43.54 13.12
C VAL A 338 -6.61 44.39 12.40
N GLY A 339 -7.30 43.86 11.42
CA GLY A 339 -8.20 44.58 10.55
C GLY A 339 -9.45 45.12 11.25
N ILE A 340 -10.07 44.28 12.13
CA ILE A 340 -11.28 44.69 12.84
C ILE A 340 -11.07 45.90 13.77
N PRO A 341 -10.04 45.97 14.64
CA PRO A 341 -9.76 47.16 15.45
C PRO A 341 -9.46 48.42 14.59
N LEU A 342 -8.72 48.25 13.49
CA LEU A 342 -8.46 49.37 12.58
C LEU A 342 -9.73 49.88 11.92
N ALA A 343 -10.62 49.00 11.47
CA ALA A 343 -11.90 49.34 10.89
C ALA A 343 -12.85 49.96 11.93
N ALA A 344 -12.79 49.53 13.18
CA ALA A 344 -13.52 50.12 14.30
C ALA A 344 -13.03 51.50 14.69
N GLY A 345 -11.91 51.99 14.11
CA GLY A 345 -11.42 53.33 14.34
C GLY A 345 -10.54 53.47 15.57
N VAL A 346 -9.82 52.40 15.98
CA VAL A 346 -8.91 52.42 17.15
C VAL A 346 -7.85 53.53 17.04
N LEU A 347 -7.44 53.93 15.83
CA LEU A 347 -6.48 54.97 15.56
C LEU A 347 -7.12 56.35 15.32
N LEU A 348 -8.45 56.45 15.35
CA LEU A 348 -9.16 57.68 15.09
C LEU A 348 -8.89 58.78 16.16
N PRO A 349 -8.85 58.48 17.49
CA PRO A 349 -8.64 59.49 18.48
C PRO A 349 -7.26 60.17 18.44
N GLU A 350 -6.22 59.41 18.19
CA GLU A 350 -4.84 59.92 18.26
C GLU A 350 -4.27 60.37 16.87
N TYR A 351 -4.65 59.65 15.81
CA TYR A 351 -4.06 59.84 14.46
C TYR A 351 -5.05 60.38 13.43
N GLY A 352 -6.34 60.50 13.78
CA GLY A 352 -7.39 60.90 12.82
C GLY A 352 -7.60 59.90 11.67
N PHE A 353 -7.07 58.67 11.79
CA PHE A 353 -7.05 57.67 10.73
C PHE A 353 -8.25 56.73 10.84
N THR A 354 -8.98 56.56 9.73
CA THR A 354 -10.03 55.55 9.59
C THR A 354 -9.82 54.82 8.26
N LEU A 355 -10.08 53.54 8.24
CA LEU A 355 -10.22 52.78 6.99
C LEU A 355 -11.40 53.36 6.19
N ASN A 356 -11.25 53.36 4.85
CA ASN A 356 -12.42 53.58 3.99
C ASN A 356 -12.95 52.22 3.47
N PRO A 357 -14.21 52.10 3.07
CA PRO A 357 -14.80 50.86 2.62
C PRO A 357 -14.08 50.20 1.45
N SER A 358 -13.50 50.99 0.57
CA SER A 358 -12.72 50.52 -0.58
C SER A 358 -11.40 49.85 -0.13
N ALA A 359 -10.69 50.47 0.82
CA ALA A 359 -9.47 49.90 1.40
C ALA A 359 -9.76 48.64 2.18
N ALA A 360 -10.85 48.62 2.95
CA ALA A 360 -11.33 47.43 3.66
C ALA A 360 -11.62 46.26 2.68
N GLY A 361 -12.32 46.53 1.58
CA GLY A 361 -12.56 45.56 0.51
C GLY A 361 -11.30 45.06 -0.19
N ALA A 362 -10.35 45.94 -0.47
CA ALA A 362 -9.05 45.61 -1.08
C ALA A 362 -8.21 44.71 -0.16
N MET A 363 -8.17 45.00 1.13
CA MET A 363 -7.50 44.17 2.15
C MET A 363 -8.12 42.77 2.23
N MET A 364 -9.46 42.66 2.21
CA MET A 364 -10.18 41.38 2.20
C MET A 364 -9.85 40.56 0.96
N ALA A 365 -9.84 41.18 -0.23
CA ALA A 365 -9.47 40.51 -1.47
C ALA A 365 -8.01 40.01 -1.43
N ALA A 366 -7.08 40.84 -0.95
CA ALA A 366 -5.67 40.49 -0.80
C ALA A 366 -5.46 39.31 0.16
N SER A 367 -6.21 39.27 1.29
CA SER A 367 -6.15 38.14 2.22
C SER A 367 -6.62 36.82 1.57
N SER A 368 -7.69 36.85 0.79
CA SER A 368 -8.19 35.67 0.07
C SER A 368 -7.19 35.19 -1.00
N VAL A 369 -6.60 36.11 -1.77
CA VAL A 369 -5.55 35.78 -2.75
C VAL A 369 -4.33 35.18 -2.06
N ALA A 370 -3.89 35.72 -0.93
CA ALA A 370 -2.78 35.21 -0.16
C ALA A 370 -2.98 33.75 0.27
N VAL A 371 -4.17 33.41 0.79
CA VAL A 371 -4.54 32.04 1.19
C VAL A 371 -4.51 31.06 0.01
N VAL A 372 -5.09 31.47 -1.13
CA VAL A 372 -5.07 30.63 -2.34
C VAL A 372 -3.63 30.44 -2.85
N THR A 373 -2.86 31.51 -2.94
CA THR A 373 -1.45 31.46 -3.37
C THR A 373 -0.62 30.58 -2.45
N ASN A 374 -0.78 30.71 -1.12
CA ASN A 374 -0.06 29.85 -0.17
C ASN A 374 -0.42 28.38 -0.34
N SER A 375 -1.70 28.05 -0.63
CA SER A 375 -2.11 26.68 -0.94
C SER A 375 -1.48 26.15 -2.23
N LEU A 376 -1.34 26.98 -3.27
CA LEU A 376 -0.71 26.60 -4.53
C LEU A 376 0.79 26.32 -4.38
N LEU A 377 1.47 26.87 -3.37
CA LEU A 377 2.87 26.55 -3.06
C LEU A 377 3.10 25.08 -2.68
N LEU A 378 2.04 24.31 -2.34
CA LEU A 378 2.14 22.86 -2.23
C LEU A 378 2.59 22.18 -3.55
N ARG A 379 2.46 22.84 -4.70
CA ARG A 379 2.88 22.33 -6.02
C ARG A 379 4.32 22.64 -6.35
N GLY A 380 5.07 23.32 -5.48
CA GLY A 380 6.46 23.71 -5.73
C GLY A 380 7.37 22.49 -5.92
N PRO A 381 8.49 22.64 -6.68
CA PRO A 381 9.42 21.54 -6.94
C PRO A 381 10.00 20.96 -5.65
N ASP A 382 10.17 21.74 -4.61
CA ASP A 382 10.71 21.30 -3.32
C ASP A 382 9.68 20.47 -2.50
N ALA A 383 8.39 20.69 -2.72
CA ALA A 383 7.35 19.96 -2.01
C ALA A 383 7.23 18.49 -2.46
N TRP A 384 7.70 18.19 -3.67
CA TRP A 384 7.70 16.86 -4.25
C TRP A 384 9.10 16.29 -4.54
N ALA A 385 10.13 17.10 -4.62
CA ALA A 385 11.51 16.66 -4.87
C ALA A 385 12.02 15.67 -3.80
N ALA A 386 11.50 15.75 -2.58
CA ALA A 386 11.72 14.75 -1.53
C ALA A 386 11.12 13.38 -1.85
N PHE A 387 10.26 13.27 -2.86
CA PHE A 387 9.53 12.04 -3.23
C PHE A 387 10.11 11.34 -4.46
N THR A 388 10.92 12.02 -5.28
CA THR A 388 11.31 11.54 -6.62
C THR A 388 12.61 10.76 -6.69
N THR A 389 13.09 10.18 -5.61
CA THR A 389 14.29 9.32 -5.68
C THR A 389 14.04 7.88 -6.15
N ALA A 390 12.85 7.52 -6.58
CA ALA A 390 12.59 6.18 -7.11
C ALA A 390 11.38 6.13 -8.06
N SER A 391 11.55 6.26 -9.34
CA SER A 391 11.10 5.37 -10.41
C SER A 391 10.94 6.07 -11.78
N PRO A 392 11.59 5.56 -12.84
CA PRO A 392 11.41 6.00 -14.24
C PRO A 392 10.04 5.62 -14.85
N SER A 393 9.18 4.92 -14.10
CA SER A 393 7.89 4.45 -14.57
C SER A 393 6.76 5.49 -14.47
N ALA A 394 6.87 6.47 -13.57
CA ALA A 394 5.84 7.49 -13.40
C ALA A 394 5.71 8.42 -14.61
N GLU A 395 6.82 8.79 -15.26
CA GLU A 395 6.80 9.61 -16.48
C GLU A 395 6.14 8.88 -17.66
N ARG A 396 6.37 7.58 -17.80
CA ARG A 396 5.76 6.77 -18.87
C ARG A 396 4.25 6.58 -18.70
N ILE A 397 3.75 6.54 -17.48
CA ILE A 397 2.30 6.38 -17.20
C ILE A 397 1.59 7.74 -17.35
N ALA A 398 2.20 8.84 -16.91
CA ALA A 398 1.69 10.17 -17.13
C ALA A 398 1.60 10.51 -18.62
N GLN A 399 2.59 10.11 -19.42
CA GLN A 399 2.62 10.25 -20.86
C GLN A 399 1.51 9.43 -21.53
N LYS A 400 1.28 8.17 -21.13
CA LYS A 400 0.20 7.34 -21.65
C LYS A 400 -1.19 7.87 -21.32
N LEU A 401 -1.39 8.48 -20.16
CA LEU A 401 -2.67 9.09 -19.78
C LEU A 401 -2.93 10.39 -20.53
N THR A 402 -1.88 11.19 -20.83
CA THR A 402 -2.00 12.39 -21.66
C THR A 402 -2.27 12.01 -23.13
N ASP A 403 -1.63 11.00 -23.65
CA ASP A 403 -1.83 10.53 -25.03
C ASP A 403 -3.23 9.89 -25.22
N SER A 404 -3.73 9.17 -24.21
CA SER A 404 -5.10 8.61 -24.21
C SER A 404 -6.22 9.65 -24.06
N ALA A 405 -5.91 10.83 -23.49
CA ALA A 405 -6.89 11.91 -23.34
C ALA A 405 -6.99 12.80 -24.60
N LEU A 406 -6.07 12.66 -25.56
CA LEU A 406 -6.02 13.42 -26.80
C LEU A 406 -6.62 12.72 -28.00
N ASP A 407 -6.95 11.42 -27.89
CA ASP A 407 -7.68 10.71 -28.95
C ASP A 407 -9.20 10.86 -28.77
N PRO A 408 -9.89 11.58 -29.65
CA PRO A 408 -11.36 11.65 -29.63
C PRO A 408 -11.93 10.27 -29.96
N PRO A 409 -13.08 9.85 -29.36
CA PRO A 409 -13.69 8.57 -29.66
C PRO A 409 -14.08 8.50 -31.12
N THR A 410 -13.57 7.52 -31.86
CA THR A 410 -13.97 7.22 -33.21
C THR A 410 -15.46 6.90 -33.26
N PRO A 411 -16.24 7.54 -34.10
CA PRO A 411 -17.68 7.24 -34.21
C PRO A 411 -17.84 5.83 -34.78
N THR A 412 -18.47 4.96 -34.02
CA THR A 412 -18.97 3.66 -34.49
C THR A 412 -20.04 3.89 -35.57
N ARG A 413 -19.80 3.34 -36.73
CA ARG A 413 -20.81 3.19 -37.80
C ARG A 413 -21.68 1.94 -37.52
#